data_1643bd7d3dab65b3b44db3ca26be3b38
#
_entry.id   1643bd7d3dab65b3b44db3ca26be3b38
#
_cell.length_a   1.000
_cell.length_b   1.000
_cell.length_c   1.000
_cell.angle_alpha   90.00
_cell.angle_beta   90.00
_cell.angle_gamma   90.00
#
_symmetry.space_group_name_H-M   'P 1'
#
loop_
_entity.id
_entity.type
_entity.pdbx_description
1 polymer ?
#
loop_
_entity_poly.entity_id
_entity_poly.type
_entity_poly.pdbx_seq_one_letter_code
_entity_poly.pdbx_strand_id
1 'polypeptide(L)'
;PIWLTQLQLRRMADAGGGHIVAISSVAGRIGAPLRTAYCAAKHGLIGYMDALRSEVDKPHNIRVTNILPGSVATDVARNAITGDGNRRGLSDEVIDAGDDPLDCAKAILAAVKDDLPELIFAKEMELGLAHMRHADPEAFFDAVADFGAQTVSHYWTEKSALEGQ
;
A
#
# COMPACT_ATOMS: atom_id res chain seq x y z
N PRO A 1 8.33 -6.40 -7.45
CA PRO A 1 7.08 -6.94 -8.03
C PRO A 1 7.06 -6.89 -9.55
N ILE A 2 7.33 -5.73 -10.19
CA ILE A 2 7.24 -5.52 -11.65
C ILE A 2 8.05 -6.56 -12.42
N TRP A 3 9.33 -6.71 -12.12
CA TRP A 3 10.19 -7.68 -12.80
C TRP A 3 9.71 -9.13 -12.65
N LEU A 4 9.28 -9.52 -11.45
CA LEU A 4 8.71 -10.86 -11.21
C LEU A 4 7.43 -11.08 -12.04
N THR A 5 6.56 -10.08 -12.09
CA THR A 5 5.35 -10.10 -12.91
C THR A 5 5.70 -10.34 -14.38
N GLN A 6 6.62 -9.55 -14.94
CA GLN A 6 7.05 -9.70 -16.34
C GLN A 6 7.58 -11.10 -16.66
N LEU A 7 8.35 -11.71 -15.75
CA LEU A 7 8.86 -13.08 -15.93
C LEU A 7 7.74 -14.14 -15.97
N GLN A 8 6.60 -13.88 -15.30
CA GLN A 8 5.49 -14.84 -15.27
C GLN A 8 4.47 -14.66 -16.40
N LEU A 9 4.37 -13.45 -16.97
CA LEU A 9 3.34 -13.14 -17.98
C LEU A 9 3.33 -14.14 -19.15
N ARG A 10 4.51 -14.42 -19.72
CA ARG A 10 4.61 -15.36 -20.84
C ARG A 10 4.13 -16.75 -20.45
N ARG A 11 4.53 -17.25 -19.28
CA ARG A 11 4.11 -18.56 -18.79
C ARG A 11 2.60 -18.63 -18.56
N MET A 12 2.00 -17.55 -18.02
CA MET A 12 0.55 -17.46 -17.82
C MET A 12 -0.18 -17.44 -19.17
N ALA A 13 0.31 -16.66 -20.13
CA ALA A 13 -0.29 -16.59 -21.47
C ALA A 13 -0.22 -17.95 -22.16
N ASP A 14 0.94 -18.63 -22.13
CA ASP A 14 1.13 -19.94 -22.73
C ASP A 14 0.26 -21.03 -22.04
N ALA A 15 -0.07 -20.85 -20.75
CA ALA A 15 -0.96 -21.72 -19.99
C ALA A 15 -2.46 -21.41 -20.20
N GLY A 16 -2.79 -20.39 -20.98
CA GLY A 16 -4.18 -19.99 -21.28
C GLY A 16 -4.83 -19.06 -20.24
N GLY A 17 -4.04 -18.48 -19.36
CA GLY A 17 -4.48 -17.50 -18.39
C GLY A 17 -3.78 -17.54 -17.04
N GLY A 18 -4.22 -16.68 -16.14
CA GLY A 18 -3.67 -16.60 -14.78
C GLY A 18 -4.33 -15.51 -13.94
N HIS A 19 -3.86 -15.35 -12.71
CA HIS A 19 -4.29 -14.27 -11.84
C HIS A 19 -3.08 -13.68 -11.10
N ILE A 20 -2.86 -12.39 -11.29
CA ILE A 20 -1.83 -11.62 -10.61
C ILE A 20 -2.48 -10.84 -9.48
N VAL A 21 -2.02 -11.05 -8.25
CA VAL A 21 -2.49 -10.33 -7.07
C VAL A 21 -1.34 -9.47 -6.56
N ALA A 22 -1.49 -8.15 -6.67
CA ALA A 22 -0.48 -7.20 -6.27
C ALA A 22 -0.81 -6.58 -4.91
N ILE A 23 0.04 -6.80 -3.92
CA ILE A 23 -0.11 -6.19 -2.59
C ILE A 23 0.57 -4.82 -2.58
N SER A 24 -0.24 -3.77 -2.77
CA SER A 24 0.20 -2.38 -2.68
C SER A 24 -0.01 -1.84 -1.25
N SER A 25 -0.73 -0.75 -1.09
CA SER A 25 -1.12 -0.10 0.17
C SER A 25 -2.12 1.01 -0.13
N VAL A 26 -2.88 1.43 0.88
CA VAL A 26 -3.62 2.71 0.83
C VAL A 26 -2.67 3.87 0.50
N ALA A 27 -1.42 3.84 0.99
CA ALA A 27 -0.37 4.79 0.61
C ALA A 27 0.03 4.76 -0.89
N GLY A 28 -0.56 3.88 -1.69
CA GLY A 28 -0.52 3.89 -3.15
C GLY A 28 -1.67 4.69 -3.79
N ARG A 29 -2.61 5.21 -2.99
CA ARG A 29 -3.71 6.10 -3.41
C ARG A 29 -3.63 7.46 -2.75
N ILE A 30 -3.05 7.54 -1.54
CA ILE A 30 -2.88 8.77 -0.77
C ILE A 30 -1.41 9.01 -0.43
N GLY A 31 -1.03 10.28 -0.22
CA GLY A 31 0.27 10.63 0.33
C GLY A 31 0.27 10.46 1.85
N ALA A 32 1.32 9.88 2.40
CA ALA A 32 1.54 9.78 3.84
C ALA A 32 2.78 10.58 4.23
N PRO A 33 2.71 11.45 5.27
CA PRO A 33 3.87 12.22 5.73
C PRO A 33 5.04 11.31 6.10
N LEU A 34 6.27 11.79 5.89
CA LEU A 34 7.52 11.08 6.16
C LEU A 34 7.71 9.75 5.39
N ARG A 35 6.85 9.46 4.40
CA ARG A 35 6.88 8.19 3.62
C ARG A 35 6.90 8.43 2.11
N THR A 36 7.49 9.53 1.64
CA THR A 36 7.46 9.93 0.21
C THR A 36 7.94 8.85 -0.75
N ALA A 37 9.08 8.21 -0.47
CA ALA A 37 9.63 7.12 -1.30
C ALA A 37 8.72 5.87 -1.29
N TYR A 38 8.14 5.54 -0.13
CA TYR A 38 7.19 4.44 0.00
C TYR A 38 5.91 4.73 -0.81
N CYS A 39 5.34 5.93 -0.68
CA CYS A 39 4.17 6.34 -1.46
C CYS A 39 4.47 6.29 -2.96
N ALA A 40 5.62 6.80 -3.41
CA ALA A 40 6.01 6.74 -4.81
C ALA A 40 6.08 5.29 -5.32
N ALA A 41 6.69 4.38 -4.55
CA ALA A 41 6.78 2.96 -4.92
C ALA A 41 5.41 2.28 -4.99
N LYS A 42 4.50 2.59 -4.05
CA LYS A 42 3.17 1.98 -4.00
C LYS A 42 2.21 2.56 -5.05
N HIS A 43 2.27 3.86 -5.33
CA HIS A 43 1.56 4.48 -6.46
C HIS A 43 2.05 3.91 -7.80
N GLY A 44 3.38 3.80 -7.97
CA GLY A 44 3.97 3.21 -9.18
C GLY A 44 3.55 1.76 -9.41
N LEU A 45 3.42 0.97 -8.34
CA LEU A 45 2.92 -0.40 -8.44
C LEU A 45 1.47 -0.45 -8.91
N ILE A 46 0.58 0.39 -8.35
CA ILE A 46 -0.83 0.44 -8.77
C ILE A 46 -0.92 0.85 -10.23
N GLY A 47 -0.26 1.95 -10.63
CA GLY A 47 -0.30 2.42 -12.01
C GLY A 47 0.23 1.38 -13.01
N TYR A 48 1.31 0.67 -12.64
CA TYR A 48 1.81 -0.44 -13.46
C TYR A 48 0.77 -1.57 -13.61
N MET A 49 0.12 -1.98 -12.52
CA MET A 49 -0.86 -3.06 -12.54
C MET A 49 -2.14 -2.68 -13.27
N ASP A 50 -2.58 -1.42 -13.17
CA ASP A 50 -3.74 -0.92 -13.90
C ASP A 50 -3.50 -0.90 -15.42
N ALA A 51 -2.31 -0.45 -15.84
CA ALA A 51 -1.91 -0.51 -17.24
C ALA A 51 -1.81 -1.97 -17.72
N LEU A 52 -1.11 -2.81 -16.96
CA LEU A 52 -0.95 -4.22 -17.29
C LEU A 52 -2.30 -4.94 -17.46
N ARG A 53 -3.26 -4.69 -16.56
CA ARG A 53 -4.61 -5.27 -16.68
C ARG A 53 -5.22 -4.99 -18.03
N SER A 54 -5.11 -3.75 -18.51
CA SER A 54 -5.67 -3.37 -19.83
C SER A 54 -5.02 -4.11 -20.99
N GLU A 55 -3.77 -4.54 -20.83
CA GLU A 55 -3.00 -5.23 -21.86
C GLU A 55 -3.24 -6.74 -21.88
N VAL A 56 -3.51 -7.37 -20.72
CA VAL A 56 -3.45 -8.84 -20.60
C VAL A 56 -4.79 -9.51 -20.27
N ASP A 57 -5.78 -8.77 -19.77
CA ASP A 57 -7.04 -9.35 -19.33
C ASP A 57 -7.77 -10.06 -20.50
N LYS A 58 -8.21 -9.33 -21.50
CA LYS A 58 -8.92 -9.92 -22.64
C LYS A 58 -8.03 -10.74 -23.58
N PRO A 59 -6.81 -10.26 -23.99
CA PRO A 59 -6.01 -11.01 -24.95
C PRO A 59 -5.44 -12.31 -24.42
N HIS A 60 -5.17 -12.40 -23.10
CA HIS A 60 -4.46 -13.51 -22.50
C HIS A 60 -5.19 -14.16 -21.34
N ASN A 61 -6.41 -13.74 -21.03
CA ASN A 61 -7.19 -14.24 -19.88
C ASN A 61 -6.38 -14.19 -18.56
N ILE A 62 -5.59 -13.11 -18.38
CA ILE A 62 -4.78 -12.89 -17.17
C ILE A 62 -5.42 -11.77 -16.36
N ARG A 63 -6.00 -12.14 -15.22
CA ARG A 63 -6.64 -11.20 -14.30
C ARG A 63 -5.59 -10.50 -13.43
N VAL A 64 -5.89 -9.28 -13.01
CA VAL A 64 -5.03 -8.51 -12.11
C VAL A 64 -5.89 -7.91 -10.99
N THR A 65 -5.54 -8.18 -9.74
CA THR A 65 -6.19 -7.62 -8.56
C THR A 65 -5.18 -6.78 -7.77
N ASN A 66 -5.50 -5.51 -7.54
CA ASN A 66 -4.76 -4.65 -6.63
C ASN A 66 -5.32 -4.76 -5.21
N ILE A 67 -4.49 -5.10 -4.25
CA ILE A 67 -4.84 -5.09 -2.83
C ILE A 67 -4.14 -3.90 -2.17
N LEU A 68 -4.93 -3.06 -1.51
CA LEU A 68 -4.47 -1.84 -0.86
C LEU A 68 -4.76 -1.93 0.65
N PRO A 69 -3.91 -2.63 1.43
CA PRO A 69 -4.06 -2.63 2.88
C PRO A 69 -3.74 -1.25 3.45
N GLY A 70 -4.46 -0.86 4.49
CA GLY A 70 -4.09 0.18 5.43
C GLY A 70 -3.09 -0.35 6.46
N SER A 71 -3.26 0.07 7.72
CA SER A 71 -2.46 -0.41 8.83
C SER A 71 -2.94 -1.80 9.26
N VAL A 72 -2.07 -2.79 9.21
CA VAL A 72 -2.33 -4.19 9.63
C VAL A 72 -1.29 -4.58 10.67
N ALA A 73 -1.74 -5.12 11.81
CA ALA A 73 -0.92 -5.47 12.98
C ALA A 73 0.04 -6.63 12.67
N THR A 74 1.21 -6.30 12.14
CA THR A 74 2.25 -7.25 11.74
C THR A 74 3.62 -6.78 12.19
N ASP A 75 4.62 -7.67 12.14
CA ASP A 75 6.01 -7.32 12.43
C ASP A 75 6.72 -6.52 11.31
N VAL A 76 5.98 -5.93 10.37
CA VAL A 76 6.56 -5.20 9.23
C VAL A 76 7.46 -4.04 9.68
N ALA A 77 7.06 -3.31 10.72
CA ALA A 77 7.85 -2.20 11.26
C ALA A 77 9.14 -2.69 11.92
N ARG A 78 9.07 -3.75 12.73
CA ARG A 78 10.24 -4.36 13.39
C ARG A 78 11.24 -4.94 12.39
N ASN A 79 10.74 -5.52 11.32
CA ASN A 79 11.55 -6.15 10.28
C ASN A 79 12.01 -5.17 9.19
N ALA A 80 11.57 -3.91 9.22
CA ALA A 80 12.01 -2.90 8.26
C ALA A 80 13.52 -2.72 8.30
N ILE A 81 14.13 -2.49 7.14
CA ILE A 81 15.56 -2.22 7.01
C ILE A 81 15.77 -0.71 7.10
N THR A 82 16.67 -0.29 7.96
CA THR A 82 17.11 1.09 8.14
C THR A 82 18.19 1.47 7.12
N GLY A 83 18.50 2.76 7.00
CA GLY A 83 19.45 3.26 6.01
C GLY A 83 20.88 2.72 6.14
N ASP A 84 21.25 2.20 7.31
CA ASP A 84 22.52 1.51 7.59
C ASP A 84 22.50 -0.01 7.29
N GLY A 85 21.37 -0.51 6.78
CA GLY A 85 21.21 -1.92 6.43
C GLY A 85 20.82 -2.84 7.59
N ASN A 86 20.63 -2.31 8.78
CA ASN A 86 20.18 -3.09 9.94
C ASN A 86 18.66 -3.20 10.01
N ARG A 87 18.16 -4.14 10.80
CA ARG A 87 16.72 -4.17 11.14
C ARG A 87 16.39 -3.04 12.11
N ARG A 88 15.25 -2.37 11.91
CA ARG A 88 14.76 -1.33 12.80
C ARG A 88 14.59 -1.84 14.24
N GLY A 89 14.09 -3.06 14.42
CA GLY A 89 13.90 -3.71 15.73
C GLY A 89 12.80 -3.11 16.61
N LEU A 90 12.25 -1.96 16.25
CA LEU A 90 11.22 -1.25 16.99
C LEU A 90 9.85 -1.44 16.32
N SER A 91 8.80 -1.55 17.13
CA SER A 91 7.43 -1.52 16.65
C SER A 91 7.02 -0.10 16.21
N ASP A 92 5.81 -0.01 15.67
CA ASP A 92 5.18 1.24 15.27
C ASP A 92 3.74 1.19 15.79
N GLU A 93 3.38 2.14 16.65
CA GLU A 93 2.08 2.14 17.34
C GLU A 93 0.89 2.13 16.37
N VAL A 94 1.01 2.81 15.23
CA VAL A 94 -0.04 2.84 14.20
C VAL A 94 -0.20 1.46 13.56
N ILE A 95 0.90 0.75 13.32
CA ILE A 95 0.89 -0.60 12.78
C ILE A 95 0.38 -1.59 13.83
N ASP A 96 0.85 -1.49 15.06
CA ASP A 96 0.43 -2.37 16.16
C ASP A 96 -1.07 -2.24 16.48
N ALA A 97 -1.62 -1.03 16.32
CA ALA A 97 -3.05 -0.74 16.44
C ALA A 97 -3.86 -1.05 15.15
N GLY A 98 -3.22 -1.59 14.12
CA GLY A 98 -3.84 -1.93 12.83
C GLY A 98 -4.90 -3.03 12.90
N ASP A 99 -5.44 -3.38 11.75
CA ASP A 99 -6.40 -4.48 11.61
C ASP A 99 -5.74 -5.84 11.82
N ASP A 100 -6.54 -6.85 12.15
CA ASP A 100 -6.06 -8.22 12.33
C ASP A 100 -5.51 -8.80 11.00
N PRO A 101 -4.29 -9.37 10.99
CA PRO A 101 -3.70 -9.94 9.79
C PRO A 101 -4.52 -11.09 9.17
N LEU A 102 -5.22 -11.87 9.99
CA LEU A 102 -6.05 -12.97 9.51
C LEU A 102 -7.30 -12.46 8.79
N ASP A 103 -7.91 -11.39 9.29
CA ASP A 103 -9.07 -10.79 8.64
C ASP A 103 -8.67 -10.09 7.33
N CYS A 104 -7.51 -9.44 7.29
CA CYS A 104 -6.93 -8.94 6.06
C CYS A 104 -6.72 -10.09 5.04
N ALA A 105 -6.13 -11.20 5.46
CA ALA A 105 -5.91 -12.36 4.60
C ALA A 105 -7.23 -12.96 4.07
N LYS A 106 -8.26 -13.07 4.90
CA LYS A 106 -9.60 -13.54 4.47
C LYS A 106 -10.20 -12.59 3.43
N ALA A 107 -10.10 -11.27 3.65
CA ALA A 107 -10.60 -10.27 2.70
C ALA A 107 -9.88 -10.37 1.35
N ILE A 108 -8.55 -10.57 1.34
CA ILE A 108 -7.77 -10.79 0.13
C ILE A 108 -8.26 -12.04 -0.61
N LEU A 109 -8.43 -13.16 0.10
CA LEU A 109 -8.91 -14.40 -0.52
C LEU A 109 -10.32 -14.25 -1.10
N ALA A 110 -11.21 -13.53 -0.43
CA ALA A 110 -12.54 -13.20 -0.94
C ALA A 110 -12.44 -12.35 -2.22
N ALA A 111 -11.64 -11.30 -2.22
CA ALA A 111 -11.43 -10.45 -3.39
C ALA A 111 -10.90 -11.23 -4.60
N VAL A 112 -9.96 -12.15 -4.37
CA VAL A 112 -9.44 -13.04 -5.42
C VAL A 112 -10.50 -13.99 -5.94
N LYS A 113 -11.30 -14.59 -5.06
CA LYS A 113 -12.39 -15.49 -5.42
C LYS A 113 -13.50 -14.80 -6.22
N ASP A 114 -13.82 -13.57 -5.83
CA ASP A 114 -14.90 -12.78 -6.44
C ASP A 114 -14.39 -11.96 -7.64
N ASP A 115 -13.13 -12.16 -8.02
CA ASP A 115 -12.48 -11.51 -9.17
C ASP A 115 -12.52 -9.97 -9.12
N LEU A 116 -12.37 -9.40 -7.92
CA LEU A 116 -12.38 -7.96 -7.75
C LEU A 116 -11.14 -7.33 -8.38
N PRO A 117 -11.28 -6.26 -9.15
CA PRO A 117 -10.14 -5.55 -9.73
C PRO A 117 -9.28 -4.84 -8.66
N GLU A 118 -9.91 -4.41 -7.58
CA GLU A 118 -9.25 -3.73 -6.47
C GLU A 118 -9.96 -4.02 -5.16
N LEU A 119 -9.18 -4.16 -4.08
CA LEU A 119 -9.66 -4.19 -2.70
C LEU A 119 -8.90 -3.16 -1.88
N ILE A 120 -9.60 -2.22 -1.27
CA ILE A 120 -9.06 -1.38 -0.20
C ILE A 120 -9.51 -2.02 1.14
N PHE A 121 -8.54 -2.51 1.92
CA PHE A 121 -8.77 -3.07 3.24
C PHE A 121 -8.12 -2.16 4.27
N ALA A 122 -8.89 -1.27 4.87
CA ALA A 122 -8.37 -0.23 5.73
C ALA A 122 -9.45 0.25 6.73
N LYS A 123 -9.03 0.86 7.83
CA LYS A 123 -9.93 1.51 8.79
C LYS A 123 -10.64 2.71 8.17
N GLU A 124 -11.75 3.11 8.78
CA GLU A 124 -12.63 4.18 8.27
C GLU A 124 -11.87 5.45 7.87
N MET A 125 -10.90 5.89 8.68
CA MET A 125 -10.13 7.10 8.39
C MET A 125 -9.31 6.96 7.10
N GLU A 126 -8.54 5.88 6.96
CA GLU A 126 -7.70 5.63 5.79
C GLU A 126 -8.56 5.42 4.53
N LEU A 127 -9.67 4.69 4.68
CA LEU A 127 -10.65 4.45 3.61
C LEU A 127 -11.31 5.76 3.19
N GLY A 128 -11.71 6.59 4.15
CA GLY A 128 -12.30 7.92 3.91
C GLY A 128 -11.35 8.82 3.13
N LEU A 129 -10.08 8.89 3.51
CA LEU A 129 -9.06 9.65 2.79
C LEU A 129 -8.84 9.13 1.37
N ALA A 130 -8.82 7.80 1.17
CA ALA A 130 -8.66 7.20 -0.15
C ALA A 130 -9.85 7.55 -1.08
N HIS A 131 -11.06 7.57 -0.57
CA HIS A 131 -12.24 8.00 -1.33
C HIS A 131 -12.24 9.51 -1.58
N MET A 132 -11.93 10.32 -0.55
CA MET A 132 -11.88 11.78 -0.65
C MET A 132 -10.87 12.23 -1.71
N ARG A 133 -9.73 11.55 -1.86
CA ARG A 133 -8.70 11.86 -2.86
C ARG A 133 -9.25 11.99 -4.29
N HIS A 134 -10.29 11.23 -4.62
CA HIS A 134 -10.94 11.25 -5.92
C HIS A 134 -12.20 12.10 -5.97
N ALA A 135 -12.98 12.10 -4.88
CA ALA A 135 -14.27 12.78 -4.82
C ALA A 135 -14.11 14.30 -4.59
N ASP A 136 -13.18 14.70 -3.75
CA ASP A 136 -12.88 16.10 -3.40
C ASP A 136 -11.37 16.27 -3.14
N PRO A 137 -10.56 16.44 -4.20
CA PRO A 137 -9.11 16.59 -4.06
C PRO A 137 -8.69 17.81 -3.22
N GLU A 138 -9.44 18.91 -3.24
CA GLU A 138 -9.13 20.12 -2.47
C GLU A 138 -9.25 19.84 -0.97
N ALA A 139 -10.40 19.37 -0.52
CA ALA A 139 -10.61 18.96 0.86
C ALA A 139 -9.61 17.87 1.32
N PHE A 140 -9.26 16.94 0.43
CA PHE A 140 -8.25 15.94 0.72
C PHE A 140 -6.89 16.58 1.02
N PHE A 141 -6.40 17.48 0.16
CA PHE A 141 -5.10 18.11 0.36
C PHE A 141 -5.05 18.98 1.60
N ASP A 142 -6.13 19.67 1.93
CA ASP A 142 -6.23 20.44 3.18
C ASP A 142 -6.14 19.51 4.42
N ALA A 143 -6.91 18.44 4.43
CA ALA A 143 -6.88 17.46 5.53
C ALA A 143 -5.51 16.80 5.73
N VAL A 144 -4.83 16.40 4.64
CA VAL A 144 -3.50 15.78 4.75
C VAL A 144 -2.40 16.79 5.06
N ALA A 145 -2.57 18.07 4.70
CA ALA A 145 -1.64 19.14 5.08
C ALA A 145 -1.63 19.36 6.58
N ASP A 146 -2.82 19.44 7.21
CA ASP A 146 -2.95 19.59 8.67
C ASP A 146 -2.37 18.39 9.42
N PHE A 147 -2.70 17.17 8.98
CA PHE A 147 -2.12 15.95 9.54
C PHE A 147 -0.60 15.89 9.34
N GLY A 148 -0.11 16.28 8.16
CA GLY A 148 1.31 16.35 7.84
C GLY A 148 2.08 17.33 8.73
N ALA A 149 1.53 18.52 8.96
CA ALA A 149 2.14 19.52 9.83
C ALA A 149 2.32 18.99 11.26
N GLN A 150 1.31 18.33 11.82
CA GLN A 150 1.37 17.74 13.16
C GLN A 150 2.41 16.61 13.21
N THR A 151 2.39 15.70 12.25
CA THR A 151 3.31 14.54 12.18
C THR A 151 4.77 14.97 12.06
N VAL A 152 5.06 15.95 11.19
CA VAL A 152 6.41 16.46 10.97
C VAL A 152 6.91 17.22 12.19
N SER A 153 6.07 18.03 12.84
CA SER A 153 6.43 18.74 14.06
C SER A 153 6.80 17.76 15.19
N HIS A 154 6.01 16.70 15.39
CA HIS A 154 6.30 15.68 16.38
C HIS A 154 7.62 14.95 16.09
N TYR A 155 7.85 14.54 14.85
CA TYR A 155 9.08 13.89 14.42
C TYR A 155 10.34 14.73 14.72
N TRP A 156 10.32 16.04 14.42
CA TRP A 156 11.47 16.91 14.68
C TRP A 156 11.69 17.15 16.18
N THR A 157 10.64 17.20 16.97
CA THR A 157 10.73 17.33 18.42
C THR A 157 11.40 16.11 19.05
N GLU A 158 10.98 14.91 18.67
CA GLU A 158 11.60 13.65 19.14
C GLU A 158 13.06 13.53 18.72
N LYS A 159 13.34 13.84 17.45
CA LYS A 159 14.70 13.76 16.92
C LYS A 159 15.64 14.73 17.64
N SER A 160 15.23 15.97 17.88
CA SER A 160 16.03 16.96 18.59
C SER A 160 16.28 16.54 20.05
N ALA A 161 15.33 15.88 20.70
CA ALA A 161 15.50 15.38 22.06
C ALA A 161 16.53 14.22 22.12
N LEU A 162 16.66 13.42 21.07
CA LEU A 162 17.64 12.33 20.98
C LEU A 162 19.06 12.82 20.66
N GLU A 163 19.17 13.86 19.82
CA GLU A 163 20.46 14.45 19.43
C GLU A 163 21.05 15.38 20.50
N GLY A 164 20.25 15.80 21.49
CA GLY A 164 20.67 16.64 22.63
C GLY A 164 21.15 15.87 23.87
N GLN A 165 21.21 14.54 23.81
CA GLN A 165 21.75 13.65 24.84
C GLN A 165 23.14 13.16 24.43
#